data_7d5ac44b636d1e5f20a05dccb623e5a1
#
_entry.id   7d5ac44b636d1e5f20a05dccb623e5a1
#
_cell.length_a   1.000
_cell.length_b   1.000
_cell.length_c   1.000
_cell.angle_alpha   90.00
_cell.angle_beta   90.00
_cell.angle_gamma   90.00
#
_symmetry.space_group_name_H-M   'P 1'
#
loop_
_entity.id
_entity.type
_entity.pdbx_description
1 polymer ?
#
loop_
_entity_poly.entity_id
_entity_poly.type
_entity_poly.pdbx_seq_one_letter_code
_entity_poly.pdbx_strand_id
1 'polypeptide(L)'
;GTVVDDEHVIFEDKKFECDARGFNPGEKVDVVIRPEHLDLVSRSQGKLKGTVKSQLFKGMHYETVVETRVGTSITVKMQVSQDKPVFNEEKGEKISANGFLLDVEDVGELDEARIVALASAEAWDAETEEPISIKTVDYDIKPETGNYSVTFSTANDTSITVKVLVVAQNRVESKV
;
A
#
# COMPACT_ATOMS: atom_id res chain seq x y z
N GLY A 1 1.10 26.03 -1.60
CA GLY A 1 0.97 26.17 -0.14
C GLY A 1 1.23 27.58 0.35
N THR A 2 1.10 27.79 1.64
CA THR A 2 1.42 29.06 2.32
C THR A 2 2.34 28.75 3.50
N VAL A 3 3.50 29.41 3.55
CA VAL A 3 4.47 29.26 4.65
C VAL A 3 3.90 29.79 5.97
N VAL A 4 4.03 29.03 7.04
CA VAL A 4 3.61 29.42 8.39
C VAL A 4 4.81 29.88 9.20
N ASP A 5 5.86 29.09 9.20
CA ASP A 5 7.14 29.31 9.89
C ASP A 5 8.23 28.46 9.19
N ASP A 6 9.45 28.45 9.72
CA ASP A 6 10.61 27.77 9.14
C ASP A 6 10.44 26.25 8.97
N GLU A 7 9.47 25.66 9.67
CA GLU A 7 9.27 24.21 9.73
C GLU A 7 7.87 23.76 9.23
N HIS A 8 7.03 24.72 8.78
CA HIS A 8 5.67 24.38 8.45
C HIS A 8 5.09 25.14 7.26
N VAL A 9 4.26 24.42 6.51
CA VAL A 9 3.44 24.96 5.40
C VAL A 9 1.97 24.58 5.59
N ILE A 10 1.05 25.44 5.19
CA ILE A 10 -0.35 25.09 5.03
C ILE A 10 -0.59 24.71 3.57
N PHE A 11 -1.10 23.50 3.36
CA PHE A 11 -1.52 22.99 2.06
C PHE A 11 -2.89 22.33 2.21
N GLU A 12 -3.87 22.69 1.36
CA GLU A 12 -5.26 22.22 1.44
C GLU A 12 -5.87 22.34 2.84
N ASP A 13 -5.73 23.51 3.46
CA ASP A 13 -6.22 23.83 4.80
C ASP A 13 -5.66 22.94 5.93
N LYS A 14 -4.56 22.24 5.66
CA LYS A 14 -3.84 21.40 6.63
C LYS A 14 -2.41 21.86 6.80
N LYS A 15 -1.95 21.81 8.04
CA LYS A 15 -0.58 22.13 8.41
C LYS A 15 0.32 20.89 8.24
N PHE A 16 1.40 21.04 7.50
CA PHE A 16 2.41 20.01 7.26
C PHE A 16 3.78 20.49 7.71
N GLU A 17 4.56 19.57 8.23
CA GLU A 17 5.98 19.79 8.53
C GLU A 17 6.79 19.78 7.24
N CYS A 18 7.69 20.72 7.08
CA CYS A 18 8.60 20.82 5.95
C CYS A 18 9.81 21.70 6.33
N ASP A 19 10.84 21.71 5.49
CA ASP A 19 11.90 22.70 5.58
C ASP A 19 11.51 23.93 4.75
N ALA A 20 11.06 24.97 5.42
CA ALA A 20 10.66 26.25 4.81
C ALA A 20 11.64 27.38 5.12
N ARG A 21 12.86 27.06 5.58
CA ARG A 21 13.88 28.07 5.86
C ARG A 21 14.25 28.87 4.61
N GLY A 22 14.30 30.17 4.75
CA GLY A 22 14.57 31.10 3.64
C GLY A 22 13.32 31.69 2.97
N PHE A 23 12.13 31.26 3.38
CA PHE A 23 10.85 31.84 2.98
C PHE A 23 10.25 32.64 4.14
N ASN A 24 9.43 33.64 3.82
CA ASN A 24 8.77 34.45 4.84
C ASN A 24 7.40 33.87 5.24
N PRO A 25 6.97 34.00 6.50
CA PRO A 25 5.61 33.66 6.90
C PRO A 25 4.58 34.36 6.02
N GLY A 26 3.60 33.63 5.53
CA GLY A 26 2.57 34.11 4.61
C GLY A 26 2.95 34.04 3.13
N GLU A 27 4.18 33.71 2.81
CA GLU A 27 4.63 33.55 1.42
C GLU A 27 3.94 32.36 0.74
N LYS A 28 3.62 32.53 -0.55
CA LYS A 28 3.06 31.46 -1.40
C LYS A 28 4.19 30.67 -2.02
N VAL A 29 4.15 29.36 -1.86
CA VAL A 29 5.17 28.43 -2.33
C VAL A 29 4.56 27.21 -3.01
N ASP A 30 5.30 26.59 -3.90
CA ASP A 30 4.98 25.28 -4.41
C ASP A 30 5.41 24.20 -3.41
N VAL A 31 4.47 23.33 -3.03
CA VAL A 31 4.73 22.21 -2.13
C VAL A 31 5.05 20.98 -2.97
N VAL A 32 6.30 20.55 -2.92
CA VAL A 32 6.77 19.35 -3.63
C VAL A 32 6.77 18.15 -2.68
N ILE A 33 5.97 17.16 -2.99
CA ILE A 33 5.90 15.89 -2.24
C ILE A 33 6.31 14.77 -3.18
N ARG A 34 7.25 13.95 -2.75
CA ARG A 34 7.63 12.77 -3.53
C ARG A 34 6.58 11.67 -3.35
N PRO A 35 6.11 11.03 -4.44
CA PRO A 35 5.08 10.00 -4.39
C PRO A 35 5.38 8.83 -3.44
N GLU A 36 6.66 8.51 -3.26
CA GLU A 36 7.15 7.47 -2.34
C GLU A 36 7.06 7.84 -0.85
N HIS A 37 6.81 9.11 -0.53
CA HIS A 37 6.63 9.60 0.84
C HIS A 37 5.15 9.78 1.21
N LEU A 38 4.26 9.33 0.34
CA LEU A 38 2.82 9.39 0.56
C LEU A 38 2.28 7.98 0.81
N ASP A 39 1.56 7.84 1.90
CA ASP A 39 0.84 6.60 2.23
C ASP A 39 -0.65 6.79 2.05
N LEU A 40 -1.30 5.80 1.45
CA LEU A 40 -2.75 5.66 1.50
C LEU A 40 -3.12 4.98 2.82
N VAL A 41 -3.92 5.65 3.61
CA VAL A 41 -4.35 5.18 4.92
C VAL A 41 -5.87 5.24 5.04
N SER A 42 -6.44 4.63 6.08
CA SER A 42 -7.86 4.74 6.33
C SER A 42 -8.32 6.20 6.46
N ARG A 43 -9.58 6.47 6.12
CA ARG A 43 -10.16 7.82 6.14
C ARG A 43 -10.02 8.55 7.48
N SER A 44 -9.94 7.80 8.58
CA SER A 44 -9.78 8.35 9.93
C SER A 44 -8.34 8.75 10.27
N GLN A 45 -7.36 8.20 9.57
CA GLN A 45 -5.93 8.39 9.85
C GLN A 45 -5.26 9.42 8.91
N GLY A 46 -5.84 9.63 7.71
CA GLY A 46 -5.25 10.52 6.70
C GLY A 46 -5.40 12.00 7.04
N LYS A 47 -4.33 12.78 6.83
CA LYS A 47 -4.38 14.25 6.91
C LYS A 47 -5.15 14.84 5.72
N LEU A 48 -4.94 14.33 4.51
CA LEU A 48 -5.68 14.71 3.32
C LEU A 48 -6.75 13.67 2.99
N LYS A 49 -7.82 14.11 2.37
CA LYS A 49 -8.90 13.23 1.90
C LYS A 49 -9.08 13.41 0.41
N GLY A 50 -9.19 12.30 -0.29
CA GLY A 50 -9.38 12.33 -1.73
C GLY A 50 -10.10 11.08 -2.23
N THR A 51 -10.35 11.06 -3.53
CA THR A 51 -10.95 9.95 -4.26
C THR A 51 -9.92 9.39 -5.23
N VAL A 52 -9.75 8.08 -5.24
CA VAL A 52 -8.89 7.41 -6.22
C VAL A 52 -9.53 7.55 -7.60
N LYS A 53 -8.78 8.12 -8.55
CA LYS A 53 -9.21 8.33 -9.94
C LYS A 53 -8.66 7.26 -10.88
N SER A 54 -7.45 6.84 -10.66
CA SER A 54 -6.83 5.79 -11.44
C SER A 54 -5.74 5.08 -10.65
N GLN A 55 -5.48 3.86 -11.06
CA GLN A 55 -4.40 3.07 -10.53
C GLN A 55 -3.79 2.25 -11.65
N LEU A 56 -2.48 2.27 -11.73
CA LEU A 56 -1.73 1.59 -12.77
C LEU A 56 -0.55 0.84 -12.16
N PHE A 57 -0.48 -0.46 -12.43
CA PHE A 57 0.67 -1.29 -12.08
C PHE A 57 1.83 -1.03 -13.04
N LYS A 58 3.01 -0.73 -12.51
CA LYS A 58 4.24 -0.42 -13.26
C LYS A 58 5.31 -1.53 -13.13
N GLY A 59 4.88 -2.76 -12.85
CA GLY A 59 5.79 -3.91 -12.73
C GLY A 59 6.40 -4.10 -11.34
N MET A 60 6.71 -3.04 -10.62
CA MET A 60 7.29 -3.09 -9.26
C MET A 60 6.53 -2.24 -8.24
N HIS A 61 5.62 -1.40 -8.69
CA HIS A 61 4.81 -0.55 -7.84
C HIS A 61 3.49 -0.20 -8.53
N TYR A 62 2.51 0.18 -7.73
CA TYR A 62 1.31 0.83 -8.22
C TYR A 62 1.47 2.34 -8.16
N GLU A 63 1.11 3.02 -9.25
CA GLU A 63 0.89 4.46 -9.25
C GLU A 63 -0.61 4.71 -9.10
N THR A 64 -0.98 5.31 -7.98
CA THR A 64 -2.36 5.64 -7.67
C THR A 64 -2.56 7.15 -7.74
N VAL A 65 -3.45 7.61 -8.60
CA VAL A 65 -3.81 9.02 -8.67
C VAL A 65 -5.02 9.27 -7.80
N VAL A 66 -4.86 10.14 -6.82
CA VAL A 66 -5.90 10.59 -5.89
C VAL A 66 -6.23 12.04 -6.18
N GLU A 67 -7.50 12.33 -6.40
CA GLU A 67 -8.00 13.71 -6.48
C GLU A 67 -8.52 14.13 -5.12
N THR A 68 -7.99 15.22 -4.58
CA THR A 68 -8.42 15.77 -3.30
C THR A 68 -9.76 16.49 -3.42
N ARG A 69 -10.33 16.92 -2.30
CA ARG A 69 -11.63 17.63 -2.29
C ARG A 69 -11.59 18.98 -3.00
N VAL A 70 -10.43 19.60 -3.12
CA VAL A 70 -10.25 20.89 -3.81
C VAL A 70 -9.80 20.74 -5.25
N GLY A 71 -9.74 19.50 -5.76
CA GLY A 71 -9.41 19.21 -7.17
C GLY A 71 -7.92 19.04 -7.45
N THR A 72 -7.06 18.98 -6.44
CA THR A 72 -5.64 18.70 -6.64
C THR A 72 -5.43 17.21 -6.91
N SER A 73 -4.73 16.88 -8.00
CA SER A 73 -4.34 15.50 -8.30
C SER A 73 -3.00 15.18 -7.64
N ILE A 74 -2.98 14.15 -6.81
CA ILE A 74 -1.79 13.67 -6.10
C ILE A 74 -1.49 12.25 -6.58
N THR A 75 -0.25 11.98 -6.97
CA THR A 75 0.19 10.62 -7.30
C THR A 75 0.87 10.01 -6.10
N VAL A 76 0.37 8.85 -5.68
CA VAL A 76 0.96 8.02 -4.61
C VAL A 76 1.60 6.80 -5.26
N LYS A 77 2.85 6.51 -4.91
CA LYS A 77 3.52 5.26 -5.29
C LYS A 77 3.48 4.29 -4.14
N MET A 78 2.77 3.20 -4.34
CA MET A 78 2.84 2.07 -3.44
C MET A 78 3.77 1.02 -4.05
N GLN A 79 4.91 0.80 -3.41
CA GLN A 79 5.76 -0.33 -3.77
C GLN A 79 5.00 -1.60 -3.39
N VAL A 80 4.77 -2.45 -4.38
CA VAL A 80 4.59 -3.86 -4.12
C VAL A 80 5.99 -4.34 -3.79
N SER A 81 6.30 -4.40 -2.51
CA SER A 81 7.57 -5.01 -2.12
C SER A 81 7.53 -6.45 -2.60
N GLN A 82 8.37 -6.78 -3.58
CA GLN A 82 8.88 -8.15 -3.64
C GLN A 82 9.73 -8.25 -2.38
N ASP A 83 9.09 -8.65 -1.29
CA ASP A 83 9.84 -9.00 -0.10
C ASP A 83 10.74 -10.15 -0.51
N LYS A 84 12.04 -9.97 -0.27
CA LYS A 84 13.01 -11.05 -0.55
C LYS A 84 12.51 -12.30 0.15
N PRO A 85 12.62 -13.47 -0.48
CA PRO A 85 12.25 -14.71 0.16
C PRO A 85 12.84 -14.78 1.57
N VAL A 86 12.00 -15.08 2.55
CA VAL A 86 12.45 -15.35 3.91
C VAL A 86 13.05 -16.75 3.93
N PHE A 87 14.28 -16.86 4.37
CA PHE A 87 14.98 -18.12 4.54
C PHE A 87 15.04 -18.51 6.02
N ASN A 88 14.45 -19.63 6.33
CA ASN A 88 14.53 -20.25 7.65
C ASN A 88 15.66 -21.30 7.65
N GLU A 89 16.84 -20.93 8.14
CA GLU A 89 18.02 -21.80 8.15
C GLU A 89 17.81 -23.08 8.99
N GLU A 90 17.05 -22.99 10.09
CA GLU A 90 16.79 -24.14 10.97
C GLU A 90 15.91 -25.19 10.30
N LYS A 91 15.03 -24.78 9.42
CA LYS A 91 14.06 -25.65 8.72
C LYS A 91 14.49 -25.97 7.29
N GLY A 92 15.46 -25.26 6.75
CA GLY A 92 15.87 -25.38 5.35
C GLY A 92 14.78 -24.93 4.37
N GLU A 93 13.87 -24.04 4.79
CA GLU A 93 12.73 -23.61 3.99
C GLU A 93 12.85 -22.15 3.57
N LYS A 94 12.36 -21.87 2.37
CA LYS A 94 12.16 -20.50 1.88
C LYS A 94 10.68 -20.24 1.63
N ILE A 95 10.26 -19.03 1.92
CA ILE A 95 8.90 -18.54 1.64
C ILE A 95 8.96 -17.16 0.99
N SER A 96 8.13 -16.93 -0.01
CA SER A 96 8.00 -15.66 -0.72
C SER A 96 6.53 -15.31 -0.89
N ALA A 97 6.21 -14.05 -0.77
CA ALA A 97 4.89 -13.51 -1.10
C ALA A 97 5.04 -12.03 -1.47
N ASN A 98 4.06 -11.49 -2.20
CA ASN A 98 4.01 -10.09 -2.58
C ASN A 98 2.83 -9.39 -1.90
N GLY A 99 3.02 -8.13 -1.52
CA GLY A 99 1.90 -7.27 -1.17
C GLY A 99 0.95 -7.11 -2.37
N PHE A 100 -0.34 -6.91 -2.11
CA PHE A 100 -1.32 -6.76 -3.18
C PHE A 100 -2.35 -5.68 -2.85
N LEU A 101 -3.13 -5.34 -3.87
CA LEU A 101 -4.19 -4.37 -3.80
C LEU A 101 -5.53 -5.06 -3.98
N LEU A 102 -6.52 -4.57 -3.24
CA LEU A 102 -7.86 -5.13 -3.22
C LEU A 102 -8.90 -4.00 -3.26
N ASP A 103 -9.96 -4.20 -4.02
CA ASP A 103 -11.13 -3.32 -3.94
C ASP A 103 -11.95 -3.65 -2.68
N VAL A 104 -12.53 -2.61 -2.06
CA VAL A 104 -13.45 -2.79 -0.92
C VAL A 104 -14.59 -3.76 -1.24
N GLU A 105 -15.11 -3.72 -2.48
CA GLU A 105 -16.20 -4.59 -2.91
C GLU A 105 -15.79 -6.07 -2.97
N ASP A 106 -14.51 -6.35 -3.24
CA ASP A 106 -13.98 -7.71 -3.37
C ASP A 106 -13.61 -8.36 -2.03
N VAL A 107 -13.56 -7.60 -0.94
CA VAL A 107 -13.17 -8.10 0.40
C VAL A 107 -14.11 -9.22 0.87
N GLY A 108 -15.41 -9.09 0.59
CA GLY A 108 -16.41 -10.09 1.00
C GLY A 108 -16.30 -11.45 0.32
N GLU A 109 -15.54 -11.52 -0.79
CA GLU A 109 -15.32 -12.74 -1.56
C GLU A 109 -13.94 -13.39 -1.34
N LEU A 110 -13.18 -12.88 -0.34
CA LEU A 110 -11.86 -13.41 -0.03
C LEU A 110 -11.96 -14.77 0.66
N ASP A 111 -11.20 -15.71 0.15
CA ASP A 111 -10.81 -16.94 0.83
C ASP A 111 -9.29 -17.09 0.83
N GLU A 112 -8.78 -18.06 1.58
CA GLU A 112 -7.33 -18.31 1.68
C GLU A 112 -6.68 -18.58 0.32
N ALA A 113 -7.34 -19.34 -0.55
CA ALA A 113 -6.81 -19.69 -1.87
C ALA A 113 -6.67 -18.45 -2.77
N ARG A 114 -7.67 -17.55 -2.72
CA ARG A 114 -7.65 -16.28 -3.47
C ARG A 114 -6.55 -15.36 -2.93
N ILE A 115 -6.36 -15.31 -1.62
CA ILE A 115 -5.29 -14.51 -0.99
C ILE A 115 -3.92 -15.04 -1.38
N VAL A 116 -3.69 -16.36 -1.35
CA VAL A 116 -2.44 -16.98 -1.81
C VAL A 116 -2.15 -16.63 -3.27
N ALA A 117 -3.18 -16.71 -4.13
CA ALA A 117 -3.05 -16.37 -5.55
C ALA A 117 -2.74 -14.89 -5.77
N LEU A 118 -3.43 -13.97 -5.07
CA LEU A 118 -3.20 -12.52 -5.17
C LEU A 118 -1.80 -12.13 -4.72
N ALA A 119 -1.30 -12.76 -3.65
CA ALA A 119 0.04 -12.52 -3.14
C ALA A 119 1.12 -13.27 -3.93
N SER A 120 0.76 -14.19 -4.83
CA SER A 120 1.68 -15.15 -5.44
C SER A 120 2.56 -15.80 -4.37
N ALA A 121 1.93 -16.24 -3.27
CA ALA A 121 2.64 -16.80 -2.13
C ALA A 121 3.12 -18.22 -2.43
N GLU A 122 4.40 -18.45 -2.26
CA GLU A 122 5.08 -19.73 -2.55
C GLU A 122 6.08 -20.05 -1.45
N ALA A 123 6.24 -21.34 -1.16
CA ALA A 123 7.28 -21.83 -0.28
C ALA A 123 7.95 -23.07 -0.90
N TRP A 124 9.23 -23.27 -0.60
CA TRP A 124 10.02 -24.37 -1.14
C TRP A 124 11.17 -24.77 -0.21
N ASP A 125 11.62 -26.01 -0.34
CA ASP A 125 12.83 -26.50 0.30
C ASP A 125 14.05 -25.79 -0.32
N ALA A 126 14.95 -25.31 0.53
CA ALA A 126 16.05 -24.45 0.09
C ALA A 126 17.17 -25.21 -0.68
N GLU A 127 17.26 -26.53 -0.50
CA GLU A 127 18.28 -27.38 -1.13
C GLU A 127 17.74 -28.06 -2.39
N THR A 128 16.51 -28.61 -2.30
CA THR A 128 15.93 -29.42 -3.38
C THR A 128 15.08 -28.59 -4.33
N GLU A 129 14.71 -27.36 -3.94
CA GLU A 129 13.76 -26.48 -4.64
C GLU A 129 12.35 -27.10 -4.81
N GLU A 130 12.06 -28.18 -4.08
CA GLU A 130 10.72 -28.77 -4.10
C GLU A 130 9.69 -27.86 -3.42
N PRO A 131 8.47 -27.72 -3.99
CA PRO A 131 7.45 -26.85 -3.44
C PRO A 131 6.92 -27.37 -2.10
N ILE A 132 6.74 -26.46 -1.14
CA ILE A 132 6.12 -26.70 0.15
C ILE A 132 4.78 -25.98 0.20
N SER A 133 3.77 -26.63 0.76
CA SER A 133 2.44 -26.04 0.87
C SER A 133 2.40 -24.90 1.91
N ILE A 134 1.75 -23.81 1.57
CA ILE A 134 1.32 -22.80 2.52
C ILE A 134 0.24 -23.45 3.43
N LYS A 135 0.48 -23.46 4.72
CA LYS A 135 -0.37 -24.14 5.71
C LYS A 135 -1.38 -23.22 6.34
N THR A 136 -0.97 -21.98 6.61
CA THR A 136 -1.80 -21.00 7.29
C THR A 136 -1.73 -19.66 6.56
N VAL A 137 -2.89 -19.03 6.42
CA VAL A 137 -3.04 -17.66 5.93
C VAL A 137 -3.79 -16.89 7.01
N ASP A 138 -3.07 -15.99 7.70
CA ASP A 138 -3.63 -15.17 8.78
C ASP A 138 -3.81 -13.73 8.31
N TYR A 139 -5.06 -13.23 8.38
CA TYR A 139 -5.41 -11.89 7.90
C TYR A 139 -6.59 -11.28 8.66
N ASP A 140 -6.59 -9.96 8.77
CA ASP A 140 -7.70 -9.15 9.33
C ASP A 140 -8.07 -8.03 8.34
N ILE A 141 -8.35 -8.42 7.08
CA ILE A 141 -8.73 -7.47 6.02
C ILE A 141 -10.21 -7.13 6.19
N LYS A 142 -10.51 -5.82 6.31
CA LYS A 142 -11.88 -5.30 6.45
C LYS A 142 -12.36 -4.64 5.17
N PRO A 143 -13.67 -4.60 4.90
CA PRO A 143 -14.24 -3.92 3.74
C PRO A 143 -14.24 -2.40 3.92
N GLU A 144 -13.08 -1.86 4.26
CA GLU A 144 -12.81 -0.44 4.47
C GLU A 144 -11.47 -0.08 3.85
N THR A 145 -11.38 1.10 3.25
CA THR A 145 -10.10 1.58 2.72
C THR A 145 -9.04 1.69 3.81
N GLY A 146 -7.88 1.10 3.58
CA GLY A 146 -6.80 1.11 4.57
C GLY A 146 -5.65 0.17 4.22
N ASN A 147 -4.63 0.20 5.07
CA ASN A 147 -3.51 -0.73 5.01
C ASN A 147 -3.76 -1.89 5.98
N TYR A 148 -3.64 -3.09 5.46
CA TYR A 148 -3.77 -4.35 6.19
C TYR A 148 -2.51 -5.19 5.99
N SER A 149 -2.45 -6.32 6.66
CA SER A 149 -1.37 -7.29 6.47
C SER A 149 -1.92 -8.70 6.36
N VAL A 150 -1.18 -9.53 5.66
CA VAL A 150 -1.43 -10.98 5.58
C VAL A 150 -0.14 -11.70 5.92
N THR A 151 -0.23 -12.71 6.77
CA THR A 151 0.89 -13.59 7.12
C THR A 151 0.65 -14.98 6.53
N PHE A 152 1.60 -15.45 5.75
CA PHE A 152 1.62 -16.80 5.20
C PHE A 152 2.62 -17.63 5.98
N SER A 153 2.30 -18.89 6.30
CA SER A 153 3.18 -19.79 7.03
C SER A 153 3.15 -21.21 6.47
N THR A 154 4.29 -21.88 6.52
CA THR A 154 4.41 -23.32 6.28
C THR A 154 4.03 -24.14 7.53
N ALA A 155 3.99 -25.46 7.41
CA ALA A 155 3.75 -26.36 8.54
C ALA A 155 4.88 -26.33 9.62
N ASN A 156 6.05 -25.84 9.25
CA ASN A 156 7.21 -25.71 10.14
C ASN A 156 7.43 -24.28 10.64
N ASP A 157 6.37 -23.44 10.57
CA ASP A 157 6.36 -22.04 11.05
C ASP A 157 7.33 -21.08 10.32
N THR A 158 7.79 -21.46 9.11
CA THR A 158 8.47 -20.49 8.23
C THR A 158 7.42 -19.54 7.69
N SER A 159 7.56 -18.23 7.96
CA SER A 159 6.50 -17.26 7.69
C SER A 159 7.00 -15.99 7.02
N ILE A 160 6.11 -15.35 6.26
CA ILE A 160 6.28 -14.02 5.66
C ILE A 160 5.00 -13.20 5.84
N THR A 161 5.16 -11.92 6.19
CA THR A 161 4.04 -10.98 6.30
C THR A 161 4.15 -9.93 5.20
N VAL A 162 3.09 -9.74 4.44
CA VAL A 162 3.01 -8.77 3.35
C VAL A 162 1.92 -7.74 3.59
N LYS A 163 2.05 -6.58 2.96
CA LYS A 163 1.07 -5.50 3.06
C LYS A 163 -0.04 -5.66 2.03
N VAL A 164 -1.27 -5.37 2.44
CA VAL A 164 -2.44 -5.31 1.57
C VAL A 164 -3.04 -3.90 1.65
N LEU A 165 -3.26 -3.28 0.51
CA LEU A 165 -3.97 -2.01 0.44
C LEU A 165 -5.39 -2.25 -0.07
N VAL A 166 -6.37 -1.92 0.75
CA VAL A 166 -7.78 -1.91 0.35
C VAL A 166 -8.17 -0.50 -0.10
N VAL A 167 -8.69 -0.39 -1.32
CA VAL A 167 -9.11 0.87 -1.94
C VAL A 167 -10.56 0.80 -2.39
N ALA A 168 -11.26 1.93 -2.36
CA ALA A 168 -12.55 2.07 -3.01
C ALA A 168 -12.31 2.60 -4.44
N GLN A 169 -12.53 1.77 -5.45
CA GLN A 169 -12.56 2.23 -6.83
C GLN A 169 -13.95 2.74 -7.17
N ASN A 170 -14.07 4.01 -7.53
CA ASN A 170 -15.23 4.47 -8.26
C ASN A 170 -15.13 3.90 -9.68
N ARG A 171 -15.77 2.77 -9.94
CA ARG A 171 -15.96 2.29 -11.31
C ARG A 171 -16.79 3.32 -12.04
N VAL A 172 -16.16 4.09 -12.91
CA VAL A 172 -16.87 4.80 -13.95
C VAL A 172 -17.26 3.72 -14.97
N GLU A 173 -18.50 3.26 -14.91
CA GLU A 173 -19.06 2.47 -16.01
C GLU A 173 -19.07 3.37 -17.24
N SER A 174 -18.14 3.14 -18.15
CA SER A 174 -18.25 3.67 -19.51
C SER A 174 -19.38 2.91 -20.18
N LYS A 175 -20.57 3.49 -20.19
CA LYS A 175 -21.61 3.07 -21.16
C LYS A 175 -21.11 3.40 -22.55
N VAL A 176 -20.77 2.35 -23.32
CA VAL A 176 -20.64 2.42 -24.76
C VAL A 176 -22.04 2.53 -25.38
#